data_e35c6ebb1649196f2d2f6c65af3f553c
#
_entry.id   e35c6ebb1649196f2d2f6c65af3f553c
#
_cell.length_a   1.000
_cell.length_b   1.000
_cell.length_c   1.000
_cell.angle_alpha   90.00
_cell.angle_beta   90.00
_cell.angle_gamma   90.00
#
_symmetry.space_group_name_H-M   'P 1'
#
loop_
_entity.id
_entity.type
_entity.pdbx_description
1 polymer ?
#
loop_
_entity_poly.entity_id
_entity_poly.type
_entity_poly.pdbx_seq_one_letter_code
_entity_poly.pdbx_strand_id
1 'polypeptide(L)'
;MENTIYKDELTKSMNYLASKDNTIFVGQQIVYPGNPMSTTIQEVPKEKMIETPVFEEVQLGMSTGLSMTGMCVITFYPRWDFLIVASNQLITHLDKFRNMTNQDAHVIIRVGKGSDVPLDPGHQHKADYSDEYKRILNSVEVVNFDSHENIYETYVRAYENKKPIILTEYPEKYYA
;
A
#
# COMPACT_ATOMS: atom_id res chain seq x y z
N MET A 1 -10.11 20.45 8.77
CA MET A 1 -8.66 20.30 8.55
C MET A 1 -8.45 20.51 7.07
N GLU A 2 -7.59 21.43 6.68
CA GLU A 2 -7.24 21.64 5.28
C GLU A 2 -6.48 20.41 4.76
N ASN A 3 -6.73 20.02 3.51
CA ASN A 3 -5.94 19.02 2.83
C ASN A 3 -4.54 19.56 2.59
N THR A 4 -3.54 18.73 2.81
CA THR A 4 -2.16 19.08 2.50
C THR A 4 -1.81 18.67 1.07
N ILE A 5 -0.79 19.30 0.49
CA ILE A 5 -0.26 18.91 -0.82
C ILE A 5 0.13 17.42 -0.81
N TYR A 6 0.64 16.92 0.30
CA TYR A 6 1.00 15.50 0.45
C TYR A 6 -0.21 14.58 0.27
N LYS A 7 -1.31 14.87 0.93
CA LYS A 7 -2.57 14.13 0.81
C LYS A 7 -3.18 14.26 -0.59
N ASP A 8 -3.10 15.44 -1.17
CA ASP A 8 -3.63 15.70 -2.52
C ASP A 8 -2.88 14.88 -3.58
N GLU A 9 -1.55 14.76 -3.49
CA GLU A 9 -0.75 13.91 -4.37
C GLU A 9 -1.08 12.42 -4.19
N LEU A 10 -1.34 11.96 -2.98
CA LEU A 10 -1.84 10.60 -2.73
C LEU A 10 -3.22 10.37 -3.35
N THR A 11 -4.15 11.31 -3.16
CA THR A 11 -5.51 11.24 -3.74
C THR A 11 -5.45 11.20 -5.26
N LYS A 12 -4.66 12.08 -5.86
CA LYS A 12 -4.41 12.12 -7.30
C LYS A 12 -3.84 10.79 -7.82
N SER A 13 -2.92 10.19 -7.07
CA SER A 13 -2.34 8.88 -7.40
C SER A 13 -3.37 7.77 -7.38
N MET A 14 -4.25 7.76 -6.37
CA MET A 14 -5.32 6.77 -6.29
C MET A 14 -6.34 6.93 -7.41
N ASN A 15 -6.71 8.16 -7.76
CA ASN A 15 -7.60 8.43 -8.89
C ASN A 15 -6.97 8.01 -10.23
N TYR A 16 -5.66 8.23 -10.41
CA TYR A 16 -4.93 7.73 -11.56
C TYR A 16 -4.99 6.20 -11.66
N LEU A 17 -4.72 5.50 -10.56
CA LEU A 17 -4.80 4.03 -10.54
C LEU A 17 -6.24 3.56 -10.77
N ALA A 18 -7.22 4.20 -10.15
CA ALA A 18 -8.64 3.85 -10.32
C ALA A 18 -9.14 4.03 -11.76
N SER A 19 -8.51 4.92 -12.55
CA SER A 19 -8.83 5.12 -13.96
C SER A 19 -8.38 3.96 -14.87
N LYS A 20 -7.56 3.04 -14.37
CA LYS A 20 -7.07 1.89 -15.13
C LYS A 20 -8.02 0.70 -15.01
N ASP A 21 -8.36 0.05 -16.12
CA ASP A 21 -9.34 -1.05 -16.12
C ASP A 21 -8.91 -2.25 -15.27
N ASN A 22 -7.61 -2.54 -15.24
CA ASN A 22 -7.04 -3.70 -14.57
C ASN A 22 -6.56 -3.43 -13.15
N THR A 23 -7.09 -2.44 -12.45
CA THR A 23 -6.73 -2.16 -11.05
C THR A 23 -7.81 -2.59 -10.08
N ILE A 24 -7.38 -3.08 -8.92
CA ILE A 24 -8.25 -3.44 -7.80
C ILE A 24 -7.59 -3.02 -6.49
N PHE A 25 -8.39 -2.54 -5.56
CA PHE A 25 -7.98 -2.04 -4.25
C PHE A 25 -8.41 -3.05 -3.19
N VAL A 26 -7.49 -3.48 -2.35
CA VAL A 26 -7.72 -4.56 -1.37
C VAL A 26 -7.26 -4.09 0.01
N GLY A 27 -8.08 -4.24 1.02
CA GLY A 27 -7.64 -3.91 2.38
C GLY A 27 -8.74 -3.79 3.40
N GLN A 28 -8.33 -3.43 4.60
CA GLN A 28 -9.23 -3.17 5.73
C GLN A 28 -9.59 -1.69 5.77
N GLN A 29 -10.86 -1.39 6.06
CA GLN A 29 -11.37 -0.01 6.19
C GLN A 29 -11.15 0.84 4.91
N ILE A 30 -11.28 0.22 3.75
CA ILE A 30 -11.20 0.92 2.46
C ILE A 30 -12.60 1.26 1.93
N VAL A 31 -13.57 0.37 2.10
CA VAL A 31 -14.99 0.63 1.77
C VAL A 31 -15.67 1.39 2.91
N TYR A 32 -15.32 1.06 4.14
CA TYR A 32 -15.84 1.70 5.35
C TYR A 32 -14.73 2.52 6.00
N PRO A 33 -14.74 3.87 5.87
CA PRO A 33 -13.67 4.71 6.37
C PRO A 33 -13.42 4.51 7.86
N GLY A 34 -12.17 4.28 8.26
CA GLY A 34 -11.77 4.06 9.65
C GLY A 34 -10.30 4.37 9.94
N ASN A 35 -9.53 4.72 8.89
CA ASN A 35 -8.13 5.09 9.02
C ASN A 35 -7.78 6.29 8.09
N PRO A 36 -6.66 7.00 8.32
CA PRO A 36 -6.30 8.15 7.50
C PRO A 36 -6.18 7.86 6.01
N MET A 37 -5.68 6.67 5.61
CA MET A 37 -5.47 6.32 4.21
C MET A 37 -6.78 6.24 3.43
N SER A 38 -7.90 5.87 4.09
CA SER A 38 -9.23 5.82 3.46
C SER A 38 -9.69 7.19 2.95
N THR A 39 -9.15 8.28 3.49
CA THR A 39 -9.48 9.64 3.04
C THR A 39 -8.92 9.97 1.66
N THR A 40 -7.96 9.19 1.16
CA THR A 40 -7.32 9.39 -0.15
C THR A 40 -7.96 8.56 -1.28
N ILE A 41 -8.96 7.73 -0.97
CA ILE A 41 -9.62 6.82 -1.91
C ILE A 41 -11.13 7.03 -2.00
N GLN A 42 -11.63 8.17 -1.53
CA GLN A 42 -13.08 8.45 -1.49
C GLN A 42 -13.74 8.50 -2.87
N GLU A 43 -12.96 8.82 -3.91
CA GLU A 43 -13.42 8.88 -5.30
C GLU A 43 -13.20 7.58 -6.08
N VAL A 44 -12.53 6.59 -5.47
CA VAL A 44 -12.33 5.27 -6.10
C VAL A 44 -13.68 4.53 -6.16
N PRO A 45 -14.08 4.00 -7.33
CA PRO A 45 -15.32 3.26 -7.46
C PRO A 45 -15.36 2.03 -6.53
N LYS A 46 -16.47 1.84 -5.84
CA LYS A 46 -16.62 0.73 -4.86
C LYS A 46 -16.49 -0.65 -5.48
N GLU A 47 -16.88 -0.81 -6.74
CA GLU A 47 -16.72 -2.04 -7.51
C GLU A 47 -15.26 -2.43 -7.75
N LYS A 48 -14.33 -1.50 -7.55
CA LYS A 48 -12.88 -1.75 -7.57
C LYS A 48 -12.30 -2.03 -6.19
N MET A 49 -13.11 -2.10 -5.15
CA MET A 49 -12.66 -2.30 -3.78
C MET A 49 -13.06 -3.67 -3.24
N ILE A 50 -12.13 -4.34 -2.59
CA ILE A 50 -12.38 -5.55 -1.81
C ILE A 50 -12.05 -5.22 -0.35
N GLU A 51 -13.10 -5.07 0.46
CA GLU A 51 -12.95 -4.95 1.92
C GLU A 51 -12.57 -6.32 2.49
N THR A 52 -11.48 -6.39 3.23
CA THR A 52 -11.04 -7.62 3.91
C THR A 52 -11.31 -7.55 5.40
N PRO A 53 -11.58 -8.69 6.06
CA PRO A 53 -11.46 -8.77 7.51
C PRO A 53 -9.99 -8.56 7.93
N VAL A 54 -9.75 -8.49 9.25
CA VAL A 54 -8.41 -8.34 9.82
C VAL A 54 -7.64 -9.67 9.68
N PHE A 55 -7.07 -9.88 8.50
CA PHE A 55 -6.27 -11.06 8.11
C PHE A 55 -5.14 -10.62 7.17
N GLU A 56 -4.14 -9.97 7.69
CA GLU A 56 -3.06 -9.33 6.93
C GLU A 56 -2.31 -10.31 6.03
N GLU A 57 -2.04 -11.51 6.52
CA GLU A 57 -1.36 -12.56 5.75
C GLU A 57 -2.23 -13.05 4.57
N VAL A 58 -3.52 -13.29 4.83
CA VAL A 58 -4.47 -13.69 3.78
C VAL A 58 -4.67 -12.56 2.76
N GLN A 59 -4.74 -11.32 3.23
CA GLN A 59 -4.83 -10.14 2.37
C GLN A 59 -3.68 -10.07 1.36
N LEU A 60 -2.43 -10.27 1.81
CA LEU A 60 -1.27 -10.23 0.92
C LEU A 60 -1.22 -11.45 -0.02
N GLY A 61 -1.54 -12.64 0.49
CA GLY A 61 -1.64 -13.85 -0.31
C GLY A 61 -2.70 -13.72 -1.43
N MET A 62 -3.87 -13.18 -1.09
CA MET A 62 -4.94 -12.88 -2.05
C MET A 62 -4.50 -11.83 -3.07
N SER A 63 -3.81 -10.77 -2.64
CA SER A 63 -3.29 -9.72 -3.52
C SER A 63 -2.29 -10.29 -4.53
N THR A 64 -1.40 -11.19 -4.08
CA THR A 64 -0.47 -11.91 -4.95
C THR A 64 -1.22 -12.79 -5.96
N GLY A 65 -2.22 -13.56 -5.49
CA GLY A 65 -3.05 -14.40 -6.35
C GLY A 65 -3.84 -13.61 -7.42
N LEU A 66 -4.45 -12.48 -7.02
CA LEU A 66 -5.15 -11.59 -7.96
C LEU A 66 -4.20 -11.02 -9.02
N SER A 67 -2.95 -10.71 -8.66
CA SER A 67 -1.98 -10.22 -9.64
C SER A 67 -1.66 -11.23 -10.73
N MET A 68 -1.79 -12.54 -10.47
CA MET A 68 -1.62 -13.61 -11.46
C MET A 68 -2.73 -13.61 -12.54
N THR A 69 -3.86 -12.97 -12.28
CA THR A 69 -4.94 -12.81 -13.26
C THR A 69 -4.77 -11.58 -14.17
N GLY A 70 -3.63 -10.88 -14.06
CA GLY A 70 -3.33 -9.68 -14.84
C GLY A 70 -3.76 -8.36 -14.17
N MET A 71 -4.28 -8.43 -12.94
CA MET A 71 -4.65 -7.25 -12.18
C MET A 71 -3.43 -6.56 -11.57
N CYS A 72 -3.45 -5.24 -11.54
CA CYS A 72 -2.62 -4.43 -10.65
C CYS A 72 -3.35 -4.30 -9.32
N VAL A 73 -2.80 -4.86 -8.27
CA VAL A 73 -3.44 -4.88 -6.95
C VAL A 73 -2.82 -3.81 -6.06
N ILE A 74 -3.64 -2.87 -5.59
CA ILE A 74 -3.26 -1.88 -4.60
C ILE A 74 -3.75 -2.38 -3.25
N THR A 75 -2.84 -2.79 -2.37
CA THR A 75 -3.21 -3.36 -1.07
C THR A 75 -2.79 -2.45 0.08
N PHE A 76 -3.66 -2.31 1.09
CA PHE A 76 -3.58 -1.29 2.13
C PHE A 76 -3.29 -1.88 3.49
N TYR A 77 -2.22 -1.41 4.11
CA TYR A 77 -1.88 -1.70 5.50
C TYR A 77 -1.79 -0.37 6.26
N PRO A 78 -2.74 -0.06 7.14
CA PRO A 78 -2.78 1.24 7.81
C PRO A 78 -1.51 1.56 8.61
N ARG A 79 -0.72 0.53 8.97
CA ARG A 79 0.55 0.66 9.70
C ARG A 79 1.51 -0.46 9.37
N TRP A 80 2.80 -0.19 9.52
CA TRP A 80 3.85 -1.20 9.43
C TRP A 80 3.66 -2.35 10.41
N ASP A 81 3.15 -2.05 11.61
CA ASP A 81 2.83 -3.06 12.63
C ASP A 81 1.79 -4.10 12.18
N PHE A 82 0.99 -3.77 11.17
CA PHE A 82 0.05 -4.71 10.54
C PHE A 82 0.70 -5.44 9.36
N LEU A 83 1.49 -4.75 8.54
CA LEU A 83 2.19 -5.42 7.45
C LEU A 83 3.18 -6.48 7.95
N ILE A 84 3.80 -6.29 9.12
CA ILE A 84 4.71 -7.29 9.70
C ILE A 84 4.04 -8.65 9.96
N VAL A 85 2.73 -8.67 10.22
CA VAL A 85 1.95 -9.92 10.35
C VAL A 85 1.95 -10.71 9.04
N ALA A 86 2.01 -10.03 7.90
CA ALA A 86 2.08 -10.65 6.57
C ALA A 86 3.52 -10.94 6.09
N SER A 87 4.52 -10.91 6.98
CA SER A 87 5.95 -11.08 6.60
C SER A 87 6.23 -12.38 5.87
N ASN A 88 5.57 -13.48 6.24
CA ASN A 88 5.75 -14.75 5.54
C ASN A 88 5.31 -14.64 4.06
N GLN A 89 4.13 -14.09 3.79
CA GLN A 89 3.66 -13.88 2.43
C GLN A 89 4.54 -12.90 1.67
N LEU A 90 5.06 -11.87 2.33
CA LEU A 90 5.92 -10.87 1.72
C LEU A 90 7.30 -11.45 1.36
N ILE A 91 8.01 -12.02 2.35
CA ILE A 91 9.41 -12.44 2.21
C ILE A 91 9.54 -13.78 1.48
N THR A 92 8.65 -14.72 1.79
CA THR A 92 8.76 -16.11 1.31
C THR A 92 8.05 -16.30 -0.04
N HIS A 93 6.97 -15.55 -0.29
CA HIS A 93 6.16 -15.71 -1.49
C HIS A 93 6.32 -14.54 -2.46
N LEU A 94 5.91 -13.32 -2.09
CA LEU A 94 5.91 -12.17 -3.01
C LEU A 94 7.32 -11.80 -3.49
N ASP A 95 8.30 -11.73 -2.58
CA ASP A 95 9.69 -11.42 -2.93
C ASP A 95 10.35 -12.52 -3.78
N LYS A 96 9.90 -13.77 -3.67
CA LYS A 96 10.41 -14.90 -4.45
C LYS A 96 9.55 -15.23 -5.67
N PHE A 97 8.44 -14.52 -5.88
CA PHE A 97 7.43 -14.84 -6.88
C PHE A 97 8.03 -15.00 -8.27
N ARG A 98 8.88 -14.06 -8.70
CA ARG A 98 9.56 -14.13 -10.00
C ARG A 98 10.44 -15.37 -10.14
N ASN A 99 11.16 -15.77 -9.09
CA ASN A 99 12.02 -16.94 -9.12
C ASN A 99 11.22 -18.25 -9.20
N MET A 100 10.00 -18.27 -8.65
CA MET A 100 9.13 -19.45 -8.69
C MET A 100 8.31 -19.57 -9.97
N THR A 101 7.90 -18.45 -10.55
CA THR A 101 6.90 -18.43 -11.64
C THR A 101 7.43 -17.89 -12.97
N ASN A 102 8.62 -17.29 -12.97
CA ASN A 102 9.18 -16.51 -14.08
C ASN A 102 8.30 -15.32 -14.51
N GLN A 103 7.44 -14.83 -13.63
CA GLN A 103 6.57 -13.67 -13.82
C GLN A 103 6.72 -12.69 -12.66
N ASP A 104 6.45 -11.41 -12.89
CA ASP A 104 6.38 -10.42 -11.83
C ASP A 104 4.94 -10.36 -11.27
N ALA A 105 4.81 -10.19 -9.96
CA ALA A 105 3.54 -9.90 -9.32
C ALA A 105 3.29 -8.39 -9.32
N HIS A 106 2.22 -7.94 -9.95
CA HIS A 106 1.87 -6.52 -9.99
C HIS A 106 1.10 -6.11 -8.74
N VAL A 107 1.83 -5.94 -7.64
CA VAL A 107 1.27 -5.60 -6.32
C VAL A 107 1.91 -4.31 -5.81
N ILE A 108 1.10 -3.31 -5.54
CA ILE A 108 1.49 -2.04 -4.91
C ILE A 108 0.99 -2.08 -3.47
N ILE A 109 1.91 -2.21 -2.53
CA ILE A 109 1.61 -2.22 -1.10
C ILE A 109 1.70 -0.79 -0.57
N ARG A 110 0.57 -0.24 -0.13
CA ARG A 110 0.54 1.01 0.63
C ARG A 110 0.61 0.70 2.10
N VAL A 111 1.56 1.28 2.80
CA VAL A 111 1.71 1.09 4.24
C VAL A 111 1.93 2.42 4.96
N GLY A 112 1.19 2.64 6.04
CA GLY A 112 1.36 3.82 6.89
C GLY A 112 2.47 3.61 7.92
N LYS A 113 3.32 4.62 8.12
CA LYS A 113 4.13 4.72 9.32
C LYS A 113 3.22 5.07 10.51
N GLY A 114 3.44 4.47 11.65
CA GLY A 114 2.72 4.84 12.87
C GLY A 114 3.13 6.23 13.35
N SER A 115 2.16 7.04 13.77
CA SER A 115 2.35 8.42 14.22
C SER A 115 1.36 8.78 15.32
N ASP A 116 1.62 9.89 16.02
CA ASP A 116 0.72 10.40 17.08
C ASP A 116 -0.50 11.16 16.51
N VAL A 117 -0.45 11.52 15.25
CA VAL A 117 -1.49 12.31 14.56
C VAL A 117 -2.05 11.48 13.39
N PRO A 118 -3.35 11.49 13.15
CA PRO A 118 -4.44 12.22 13.86
C PRO A 118 -4.88 11.57 15.17
N LEU A 119 -4.39 10.39 15.48
CA LEU A 119 -4.71 9.63 16.69
C LEU A 119 -3.46 8.90 17.18
N ASP A 120 -3.08 9.09 18.43
CA ASP A 120 -2.02 8.32 19.08
C ASP A 120 -2.47 6.84 19.24
N PRO A 121 -1.82 5.89 18.53
CA PRO A 121 -2.20 4.48 18.59
C PRO A 121 -1.56 3.72 19.74
N GLY A 122 -0.80 4.39 20.60
CA GLY A 122 0.02 3.77 21.63
C GLY A 122 1.33 3.17 21.10
N HIS A 123 2.14 2.68 22.02
CA HIS A 123 3.52 2.23 21.73
C HIS A 123 3.62 1.06 20.75
N GLN A 124 2.56 0.24 20.64
CA GLN A 124 2.58 -0.96 19.80
C GLN A 124 2.37 -0.69 18.30
N HIS A 125 2.03 0.54 17.92
CA HIS A 125 1.59 0.85 16.55
C HIS A 125 2.27 2.09 15.96
N LYS A 126 3.53 2.34 16.34
CA LYS A 126 4.32 3.50 15.88
C LYS A 126 5.58 3.11 15.10
N ALA A 127 5.70 1.85 14.71
CA ALA A 127 6.90 1.39 14.05
C ALA A 127 7.01 1.88 12.60
N ASP A 128 8.26 1.98 12.17
CA ASP A 128 8.65 2.09 10.77
C ASP A 128 9.72 1.02 10.52
N TYR A 129 9.34 -0.01 9.78
CA TYR A 129 10.24 -1.11 9.43
C TYR A 129 10.77 -1.00 7.99
N SER A 130 10.64 0.15 7.35
CA SER A 130 11.00 0.32 5.94
C SER A 130 12.46 -0.03 5.67
N ASP A 131 13.38 0.38 6.54
CA ASP A 131 14.82 0.11 6.36
C ASP A 131 15.19 -1.35 6.62
N GLU A 132 14.51 -2.04 7.54
CA GLU A 132 14.66 -3.47 7.76
C GLU A 132 14.22 -4.26 6.53
N TYR A 133 13.06 -3.91 5.98
CA TYR A 133 12.54 -4.59 4.78
C TYR A 133 13.37 -4.28 3.54
N LYS A 134 13.95 -3.08 3.37
CA LYS A 134 14.94 -2.81 2.32
C LYS A 134 16.15 -3.75 2.36
N ARG A 135 16.55 -4.20 3.56
CA ARG A 135 17.68 -5.15 3.72
C ARG A 135 17.30 -6.60 3.49
N ILE A 136 16.05 -6.98 3.77
CA ILE A 136 15.56 -8.38 3.69
C ILE A 136 15.08 -8.70 2.28
N LEU A 137 14.39 -7.76 1.61
CA LEU A 137 13.76 -7.97 0.31
C LEU A 137 14.76 -7.81 -0.83
N ASN A 138 14.62 -8.63 -1.86
CA ASN A 138 15.49 -8.63 -3.04
C ASN A 138 14.77 -8.16 -4.32
N SER A 139 13.49 -8.50 -4.44
CA SER A 139 12.69 -8.24 -5.64
C SER A 139 11.58 -7.21 -5.42
N VAL A 140 11.20 -6.97 -4.17
CA VAL A 140 10.22 -5.96 -3.78
C VAL A 140 10.95 -4.66 -3.42
N GLU A 141 10.71 -3.62 -4.18
CA GLU A 141 11.24 -2.28 -3.90
C GLU A 141 10.54 -1.67 -2.68
N VAL A 142 11.26 -0.92 -1.84
CA VAL A 142 10.68 -0.17 -0.72
C VAL A 142 11.02 1.30 -0.85
N VAL A 143 10.00 2.16 -0.96
CA VAL A 143 10.13 3.61 -1.11
C VAL A 143 9.41 4.32 0.02
N ASN A 144 10.06 5.31 0.64
CA ASN A 144 9.48 6.18 1.64
C ASN A 144 9.09 7.51 1.02
N PHE A 145 7.89 7.99 1.30
CA PHE A 145 7.42 9.29 0.85
C PHE A 145 7.74 10.37 1.89
N ASP A 146 9.02 10.70 2.03
CA ASP A 146 9.49 11.73 2.96
C ASP A 146 8.99 13.14 2.60
N SER A 147 8.69 13.39 1.31
CA SER A 147 8.07 14.61 0.81
C SER A 147 6.95 14.29 -0.19
N HIS A 148 6.18 15.32 -0.58
CA HIS A 148 5.13 15.19 -1.58
C HIS A 148 5.64 15.13 -3.03
N GLU A 149 6.88 15.54 -3.28
CA GLU A 149 7.39 15.87 -4.62
C GLU A 149 7.38 14.72 -5.63
N ASN A 150 7.52 13.47 -5.17
CA ASN A 150 7.63 12.31 -6.06
C ASN A 150 6.52 11.26 -5.83
N ILE A 151 5.45 11.63 -5.11
CA ILE A 151 4.38 10.66 -4.79
C ILE A 151 3.71 10.19 -6.08
N TYR A 152 3.17 11.11 -6.86
CA TYR A 152 2.41 10.77 -8.06
C TYR A 152 3.27 10.03 -9.09
N GLU A 153 4.46 10.53 -9.40
CA GLU A 153 5.38 9.92 -10.36
C GLU A 153 5.79 8.51 -9.93
N THR A 154 5.97 8.29 -8.62
CA THR A 154 6.28 6.96 -8.09
C THR A 154 5.13 5.98 -8.28
N TYR A 155 3.88 6.39 -8.08
CA TYR A 155 2.71 5.55 -8.35
C TYR A 155 2.54 5.26 -9.83
N VAL A 156 2.76 6.24 -10.71
CA VAL A 156 2.76 6.03 -12.17
C VAL A 156 3.82 5.00 -12.55
N ARG A 157 5.05 5.18 -12.08
CA ARG A 157 6.17 4.25 -12.31
C ARG A 157 5.87 2.84 -11.76
N ALA A 158 5.28 2.74 -10.59
CA ALA A 158 4.91 1.45 -9.98
C ALA A 158 3.89 0.69 -10.83
N TYR A 159 2.89 1.41 -11.37
CA TYR A 159 1.91 0.82 -12.29
C TYR A 159 2.56 0.37 -13.61
N GLU A 160 3.41 1.18 -14.20
CA GLU A 160 4.05 0.88 -15.50
C GLU A 160 5.07 -0.24 -15.41
N ASN A 161 5.86 -0.30 -14.33
CA ASN A 161 6.90 -1.32 -14.14
C ASN A 161 6.35 -2.72 -13.85
N LYS A 162 5.10 -2.82 -13.38
CA LYS A 162 4.42 -4.09 -13.05
C LYS A 162 5.17 -5.00 -12.07
N LYS A 163 6.02 -4.40 -11.23
CA LYS A 163 6.79 -5.10 -10.19
C LYS A 163 6.21 -4.84 -8.81
N PRO A 164 6.40 -5.76 -7.86
CA PRO A 164 5.94 -5.52 -6.50
C PRO A 164 6.74 -4.39 -5.83
N ILE A 165 6.04 -3.52 -5.12
CA ILE A 165 6.62 -2.35 -4.45
C ILE A 165 5.89 -2.06 -3.15
N ILE A 166 6.63 -1.64 -2.12
CA ILE A 166 6.09 -1.10 -0.87
C ILE A 166 6.29 0.42 -0.87
N LEU A 167 5.22 1.15 -0.64
CA LEU A 167 5.18 2.60 -0.55
C LEU A 167 4.79 3.01 0.86
N THR A 168 5.77 3.53 1.61
CA THR A 168 5.58 3.98 3.00
C THR A 168 5.06 5.40 3.02
N GLU A 169 3.91 5.60 3.64
CA GLU A 169 3.25 6.90 3.80
C GLU A 169 3.32 7.37 5.24
N TYR A 170 3.26 8.68 5.44
CA TYR A 170 3.33 9.35 6.74
C TYR A 170 2.01 10.03 7.05
N PRO A 171 1.06 9.35 7.75
CA PRO A 171 -0.28 9.89 8.00
C PRO A 171 -0.32 11.25 8.70
N GLU A 172 0.69 11.59 9.52
CA GLU A 172 0.82 12.91 10.11
C GLU A 172 0.93 14.03 9.07
N LYS A 173 1.51 13.75 7.90
CA LYS A 173 1.65 14.71 6.79
C LYS A 173 0.35 14.96 6.03
N TYR A 174 -0.71 14.19 6.31
CA TYR A 174 -2.02 14.44 5.71
C TYR A 174 -2.70 15.67 6.30
N TYR A 175 -2.23 16.13 7.45
CA TYR A 175 -2.85 17.18 8.26
C TYR A 175 -1.86 18.30 8.66
N ALA A 176 -0.62 18.24 8.17
CA ALA A 176 0.47 19.18 8.49
C ALA A 176 0.32 20.51 7.73
#